data_73ee8c59d9333021573f1dad141d9338
#
_entry.id   73ee8c59d9333021573f1dad141d9338
#
_cell.length_a   1.000
_cell.length_b   1.000
_cell.length_c   1.000
_cell.angle_alpha   90.00
_cell.angle_beta   90.00
_cell.angle_gamma   90.00
#
_symmetry.space_group_name_H-M   'P 1'
#
loop_
_entity.id
_entity.type
_entity.pdbx_description
1 polymer ?
#
loop_
_entity_poly.entity_id
_entity_poly.type
_entity_poly.pdbx_seq_one_letter_code
_entity_poly.pdbx_strand_id
1 'polypeptide(L)'
;MKRLLMIGLLSGAIALPAAAALKQGDKAPEFQTQASLDGKEFTFSLKDALKKGPVVVYFYPSAYTGGCNVQAHTFAVNHEKFAAAGASIVGVSLDNIARLNDFSADPEYCAGKIPVASDAAGDIAKSYDLAVKAGAPGAKDTRGAEIGHGFAERTTFIVTPDGKIAATIGGVSPTENVQKALEAVQQLSSKKQAAKS
;
A
#
# COMPACT_ATOMS: atom_id res chain seq x y z
N MET A 1 16.51 -39.00 -55.50
CA MET A 1 16.77 -38.87 -54.04
C MET A 1 16.55 -37.42 -53.65
N LYS A 2 15.30 -37.08 -53.13
CA LYS A 2 14.98 -35.71 -52.71
C LYS A 2 15.16 -35.60 -51.17
N ARG A 3 16.09 -34.78 -50.76
CA ARG A 3 16.30 -34.47 -49.30
C ARG A 3 15.35 -33.33 -48.93
N LEU A 4 14.35 -33.65 -48.06
CA LEU A 4 13.55 -32.64 -47.40
C LEU A 4 14.34 -32.06 -46.22
N LEU A 5 14.63 -30.75 -46.28
CA LEU A 5 15.09 -29.98 -45.14
C LEU A 5 13.85 -29.59 -44.31
N MET A 6 13.73 -30.13 -43.08
CA MET A 6 12.82 -29.63 -42.08
C MET A 6 13.46 -28.44 -41.35
N ILE A 7 12.90 -27.26 -41.56
CA ILE A 7 13.22 -26.07 -40.78
C ILE A 7 12.35 -26.06 -39.55
N GLY A 8 12.92 -26.40 -38.40
CA GLY A 8 12.25 -26.28 -37.12
C GLY A 8 12.13 -24.83 -36.68
N LEU A 9 10.92 -24.29 -36.61
CA LEU A 9 10.65 -23.00 -35.97
C LEU A 9 10.81 -23.18 -34.45
N LEU A 10 11.88 -22.64 -33.87
CA LEU A 10 11.98 -22.45 -32.43
C LEU A 10 11.11 -21.24 -32.06
N SER A 11 9.91 -21.47 -31.57
CA SER A 11 9.08 -20.46 -30.91
C SER A 11 9.65 -20.17 -29.53
N GLY A 12 10.49 -19.13 -29.44
CA GLY A 12 10.95 -18.60 -28.15
C GLY A 12 9.79 -17.94 -27.43
N ALA A 13 9.28 -18.55 -26.36
CA ALA A 13 8.35 -17.89 -25.45
C ALA A 13 9.10 -16.77 -24.71
N ILE A 14 8.81 -15.52 -25.02
CA ILE A 14 9.28 -14.36 -24.26
C ILE A 14 8.46 -14.36 -22.97
N ALA A 15 9.03 -14.87 -21.87
CA ALA A 15 8.48 -14.68 -20.56
C ALA A 15 8.59 -13.20 -20.18
N LEU A 16 7.45 -12.50 -20.15
CA LEU A 16 7.38 -11.15 -19.59
C LEU A 16 7.74 -11.25 -18.11
N PRO A 17 8.68 -10.42 -17.60
CA PRO A 17 8.97 -10.41 -16.18
C PRO A 17 7.68 -10.07 -15.42
N ALA A 18 7.32 -10.89 -14.45
CA ALA A 18 6.27 -10.52 -13.49
C ALA A 18 6.71 -9.22 -12.82
N ALA A 19 5.87 -8.19 -12.87
CA ALA A 19 6.13 -6.95 -12.16
C ALA A 19 6.33 -7.30 -10.68
N ALA A 20 7.49 -6.99 -10.14
CA ALA A 20 7.78 -7.15 -8.73
C ALA A 20 7.71 -5.77 -8.09
N ALA A 21 7.05 -5.67 -6.92
CA ALA A 21 6.93 -4.43 -6.17
C ALA A 21 8.27 -3.66 -6.10
N LEU A 22 8.20 -2.34 -6.16
CA LEU A 22 9.37 -1.46 -6.01
C LEU A 22 10.17 -1.82 -4.75
N LYS A 23 11.49 -1.69 -4.81
CA LYS A 23 12.42 -2.16 -3.76
C LYS A 23 13.07 -0.98 -3.03
N GLN A 24 13.77 -1.33 -1.96
CA GLN A 24 14.62 -0.37 -1.25
C GLN A 24 15.62 0.30 -2.20
N GLY A 25 15.69 1.63 -2.14
CA GLY A 25 16.52 2.49 -2.97
C GLY A 25 15.80 3.05 -4.21
N ASP A 26 14.71 2.44 -4.66
CA ASP A 26 13.93 2.95 -5.78
C ASP A 26 13.26 4.28 -5.41
N LYS A 27 12.98 5.10 -6.42
CA LYS A 27 12.20 6.32 -6.24
C LYS A 27 10.72 5.95 -6.07
N ALA A 28 10.10 6.43 -5.00
CA ALA A 28 8.67 6.29 -4.79
C ALA A 28 7.91 7.20 -5.78
N PRO A 29 6.94 6.67 -6.54
CA PRO A 29 6.07 7.49 -7.35
C PRO A 29 5.29 8.50 -6.51
N GLU A 30 5.31 9.76 -6.92
CA GLU A 30 4.49 10.80 -6.30
C GLU A 30 3.02 10.59 -6.69
N PHE A 31 2.12 10.79 -5.74
CA PHE A 31 0.69 10.77 -6.02
C PHE A 31 -0.07 11.80 -5.19
N GLN A 32 -1.21 12.19 -5.73
CA GLN A 32 -2.21 13.00 -5.06
C GLN A 32 -3.57 12.41 -5.36
N THR A 33 -4.39 12.19 -4.32
CA THR A 33 -5.71 11.59 -4.48
C THR A 33 -6.64 11.99 -3.34
N GLN A 34 -7.93 11.69 -3.49
CA GLN A 34 -8.90 11.85 -2.41
C GLN A 34 -8.64 10.84 -1.30
N ALA A 35 -8.70 11.31 -0.07
CA ALA A 35 -8.53 10.52 1.12
C ALA A 35 -9.56 10.92 2.19
N SER A 36 -9.74 10.07 3.16
CA SER A 36 -10.61 10.31 4.31
C SER A 36 -9.87 10.07 5.62
N LEU A 37 -10.10 10.94 6.58
CA LEU A 37 -9.67 10.79 7.97
C LEU A 37 -10.84 11.15 8.88
N ASP A 38 -11.21 10.24 9.76
CA ASP A 38 -12.35 10.43 10.68
C ASP A 38 -13.65 10.82 9.93
N GLY A 39 -13.89 10.15 8.79
CA GLY A 39 -15.05 10.41 7.94
C GLY A 39 -15.00 11.71 7.15
N LYS A 40 -13.91 12.47 7.23
CA LYS A 40 -13.76 13.77 6.55
C LYS A 40 -12.84 13.65 5.36
N GLU A 41 -13.36 14.04 4.19
CA GLU A 41 -12.60 14.03 2.95
C GLU A 41 -11.57 15.14 2.88
N PHE A 42 -10.42 14.81 2.31
CA PHE A 42 -9.38 15.77 1.98
C PHE A 42 -8.55 15.26 0.79
N THR A 43 -7.74 16.14 0.23
CA THR A 43 -6.75 15.73 -0.78
C THR A 43 -5.45 15.34 -0.10
N PHE A 44 -5.07 14.07 -0.19
CA PHE A 44 -3.75 13.59 0.26
C PHE A 44 -2.71 13.81 -0.84
N SER A 45 -1.55 14.35 -0.47
CA SER A 45 -0.36 14.49 -1.33
C SER A 45 0.83 13.83 -0.65
N LEU A 46 1.42 12.80 -1.29
CA LEU A 46 2.62 12.15 -0.76
C LEU A 46 3.78 13.16 -0.64
N LYS A 47 3.96 14.01 -1.65
CA LYS A 47 4.98 15.07 -1.66
C LYS A 47 4.89 16.00 -0.45
N ASP A 48 3.66 16.41 -0.07
CA ASP A 48 3.47 17.30 1.07
C ASP A 48 3.61 16.57 2.42
N ALA A 49 3.21 15.31 2.48
CA ALA A 49 3.42 14.47 3.65
C ALA A 49 4.91 14.24 3.93
N LEU A 50 5.72 14.00 2.89
CA LEU A 50 7.16 13.80 2.99
C LEU A 50 7.95 15.02 3.51
N LYS A 51 7.41 16.24 3.37
CA LYS A 51 7.99 17.45 3.98
C LYS A 51 8.01 17.38 5.51
N LYS A 52 7.11 16.61 6.12
CA LYS A 52 6.98 16.47 7.57
C LYS A 52 7.82 15.31 8.14
N GLY A 53 8.15 14.32 7.34
CA GLY A 53 8.90 13.13 7.75
C GLY A 53 8.68 11.94 6.83
N PRO A 54 9.19 10.76 7.20
CA PRO A 54 8.90 9.53 6.47
C PRO A 54 7.40 9.23 6.43
N VAL A 55 6.95 8.58 5.35
CA VAL A 55 5.56 8.18 5.16
C VAL A 55 5.49 6.66 5.00
N VAL A 56 4.64 6.03 5.79
CA VAL A 56 4.24 4.64 5.63
C VAL A 56 3.05 4.61 4.65
N VAL A 57 3.28 4.16 3.44
CA VAL A 57 2.25 3.96 2.42
C VAL A 57 1.90 2.48 2.39
N TYR A 58 0.73 2.09 2.92
CA TYR A 58 0.31 0.69 2.88
C TYR A 58 -0.83 0.47 1.89
N PHE A 59 -0.60 -0.38 0.91
CA PHE A 59 -1.62 -0.85 -0.01
C PHE A 59 -2.32 -2.07 0.58
N TYR A 60 -3.65 -2.11 0.46
CA TYR A 60 -4.46 -3.21 0.96
C TYR A 60 -5.61 -3.53 0.00
N PRO A 61 -6.08 -4.80 -0.06
CA PRO A 61 -7.09 -5.24 -1.01
C PRO A 61 -8.40 -4.45 -0.99
N SER A 62 -9.06 -4.36 0.17
CA SER A 62 -10.32 -3.62 0.33
C SER A 62 -10.65 -3.39 1.80
N ALA A 63 -11.25 -2.25 2.09
CA ALA A 63 -11.84 -1.93 3.38
C ALA A 63 -12.89 -2.98 3.77
N TYR A 64 -13.07 -3.19 5.07
CA TYR A 64 -14.02 -4.14 5.65
C TYR A 64 -13.81 -5.61 5.24
N THR A 65 -12.59 -6.01 4.91
CA THR A 65 -12.21 -7.42 4.72
C THR A 65 -11.30 -7.90 5.85
N GLY A 66 -11.42 -9.17 6.27
CA GLY A 66 -10.82 -9.66 7.50
C GLY A 66 -9.37 -9.25 7.74
N GLY A 67 -8.46 -9.54 6.81
CA GLY A 67 -7.04 -9.16 6.93
C GLY A 67 -6.79 -7.65 6.85
N CYS A 68 -7.64 -6.89 6.13
CA CYS A 68 -7.51 -5.43 6.03
C CYS A 68 -8.00 -4.74 7.30
N ASN A 69 -9.07 -5.25 7.91
CA ASN A 69 -9.56 -4.79 9.20
C ASN A 69 -8.49 -4.95 10.29
N VAL A 70 -7.85 -6.14 10.36
CA VAL A 70 -6.74 -6.41 11.28
C VAL A 70 -5.57 -5.45 11.04
N GLN A 71 -5.20 -5.21 9.77
CA GLN A 71 -4.10 -4.31 9.46
C GLN A 71 -4.39 -2.86 9.86
N ALA A 72 -5.57 -2.34 9.50
CA ALA A 72 -6.00 -0.98 9.84
C ALA A 72 -6.06 -0.79 11.37
N HIS A 73 -6.69 -1.72 12.10
CA HIS A 73 -6.71 -1.71 13.55
C HIS A 73 -5.30 -1.72 14.15
N THR A 74 -4.41 -2.59 13.65
CA THR A 74 -3.03 -2.67 14.15
C THR A 74 -2.26 -1.37 13.92
N PHE A 75 -2.46 -0.69 12.78
CA PHE A 75 -1.91 0.65 12.56
C PHE A 75 -2.52 1.67 13.53
N ALA A 76 -3.84 1.65 13.75
CA ALA A 76 -4.53 2.60 14.62
C ALA A 76 -4.08 2.51 16.08
N VAL A 77 -3.91 1.30 16.63
CA VAL A 77 -3.42 1.11 18.01
C VAL A 77 -1.94 1.43 18.18
N ASN A 78 -1.14 1.38 17.11
CA ASN A 78 0.27 1.75 17.13
C ASN A 78 0.55 3.15 16.57
N HIS A 79 -0.47 3.94 16.22
CA HIS A 79 -0.33 5.25 15.59
C HIS A 79 0.66 6.17 16.33
N GLU A 80 0.55 6.25 17.66
CA GLU A 80 1.43 7.08 18.48
C GLU A 80 2.91 6.66 18.40
N LYS A 81 3.19 5.35 18.22
CA LYS A 81 4.57 4.87 18.07
C LYS A 81 5.17 5.29 16.72
N PHE A 82 4.36 5.28 15.64
CA PHE A 82 4.80 5.80 14.34
C PHE A 82 5.03 7.31 14.41
N ALA A 83 4.12 8.06 15.04
CA ALA A 83 4.25 9.50 15.23
C ALA A 83 5.50 9.85 16.07
N ALA A 84 5.76 9.12 17.16
CA ALA A 84 6.96 9.30 17.98
C ALA A 84 8.26 9.03 17.21
N ALA A 85 8.24 8.13 16.23
CA ALA A 85 9.36 7.91 15.32
C ALA A 85 9.40 8.91 14.14
N GLY A 86 8.49 9.90 14.12
CA GLY A 86 8.44 11.00 13.15
C GLY A 86 7.81 10.60 11.81
N ALA A 87 7.09 9.47 11.74
CA ALA A 87 6.44 9.02 10.52
C ALA A 87 4.93 9.26 10.53
N SER A 88 4.37 9.55 9.36
CA SER A 88 2.94 9.52 9.10
C SER A 88 2.56 8.23 8.36
N ILE A 89 1.26 7.89 8.39
CA ILE A 89 0.72 6.68 7.78
C ILE A 89 -0.38 7.07 6.81
N VAL A 90 -0.50 6.36 5.68
CA VAL A 90 -1.64 6.42 4.77
C VAL A 90 -1.92 5.03 4.20
N GLY A 91 -3.18 4.60 4.26
CA GLY A 91 -3.64 3.41 3.55
C GLY A 91 -4.12 3.77 2.14
N VAL A 92 -3.91 2.88 1.19
CA VAL A 92 -4.34 3.06 -0.20
C VAL A 92 -5.04 1.79 -0.68
N SER A 93 -6.24 1.93 -1.21
CA SER A 93 -7.00 0.82 -1.80
C SER A 93 -7.83 1.28 -2.99
N LEU A 94 -8.40 0.33 -3.73
CA LEU A 94 -9.29 0.62 -4.85
C LEU A 94 -10.72 0.98 -4.41
N ASP A 95 -10.98 1.05 -3.12
CA ASP A 95 -12.28 1.46 -2.59
C ASP A 95 -12.59 2.91 -2.98
N ASN A 96 -13.86 3.21 -3.23
CA ASN A 96 -14.33 4.58 -3.46
C ASN A 96 -14.30 5.39 -2.17
N ILE A 97 -14.30 6.72 -2.31
CA ILE A 97 -14.16 7.62 -1.17
C ILE A 97 -15.30 7.51 -0.14
N ALA A 98 -16.52 7.24 -0.59
CA ALA A 98 -17.67 7.09 0.31
C ALA A 98 -17.47 5.90 1.26
N ARG A 99 -16.98 4.76 0.74
CA ARG A 99 -16.64 3.58 1.55
C ARG A 99 -15.47 3.86 2.51
N LEU A 100 -14.50 4.64 2.07
CA LEU A 100 -13.36 5.03 2.89
C LEU A 100 -13.73 6.04 3.98
N ASN A 101 -14.75 6.89 3.79
CA ASN A 101 -15.28 7.75 4.83
C ASN A 101 -15.75 6.93 6.03
N ASP A 102 -16.56 5.91 5.79
CA ASP A 102 -17.02 5.00 6.84
C ASP A 102 -15.85 4.28 7.52
N PHE A 103 -14.93 3.72 6.71
CA PHE A 103 -13.81 2.93 7.22
C PHE A 103 -12.81 3.76 8.04
N SER A 104 -12.57 5.00 7.65
CA SER A 104 -11.65 5.90 8.37
C SER A 104 -12.18 6.31 9.75
N ALA A 105 -13.51 6.46 9.88
CA ALA A 105 -14.19 6.84 11.12
C ALA A 105 -14.48 5.64 12.02
N ASP A 106 -14.51 4.42 11.47
CA ASP A 106 -14.91 3.21 12.20
C ASP A 106 -13.97 2.95 13.40
N PRO A 107 -14.51 2.95 14.65
CA PRO A 107 -13.69 2.83 15.86
C PRO A 107 -13.00 1.47 15.99
N GLU A 108 -13.49 0.43 15.32
CA GLU A 108 -12.90 -0.91 15.33
C GLU A 108 -11.71 -1.04 14.39
N TYR A 109 -11.56 -0.14 13.39
CA TYR A 109 -10.55 -0.25 12.35
C TYR A 109 -9.58 0.93 12.33
N CYS A 110 -9.88 1.98 11.57
CA CYS A 110 -8.98 3.15 11.49
C CYS A 110 -9.11 4.09 12.71
N ALA A 111 -10.23 4.03 13.41
CA ALA A 111 -10.52 4.75 14.66
C ALA A 111 -10.28 6.27 14.56
N GLY A 112 -10.54 6.89 13.41
CA GLY A 112 -10.27 8.30 13.17
C GLY A 112 -8.78 8.69 13.19
N LYS A 113 -7.85 7.72 13.25
CA LYS A 113 -6.41 7.97 13.40
C LYS A 113 -5.61 7.76 12.11
N ILE A 114 -6.09 6.88 11.23
CA ILE A 114 -5.38 6.49 10.03
C ILE A 114 -6.11 7.03 8.80
N PRO A 115 -5.49 7.94 8.04
CA PRO A 115 -6.04 8.36 6.75
C PRO A 115 -6.01 7.20 5.76
N VAL A 116 -7.08 7.08 4.98
CA VAL A 116 -7.20 6.11 3.90
C VAL A 116 -7.53 6.82 2.59
N ALA A 117 -6.83 6.46 1.53
CA ALA A 117 -6.84 7.13 0.24
C ALA A 117 -7.40 6.22 -0.87
N SER A 118 -8.18 6.81 -1.77
CA SER A 118 -8.83 6.12 -2.87
C SER A 118 -7.92 6.06 -4.11
N ASP A 119 -7.67 4.86 -4.59
CA ASP A 119 -7.04 4.56 -5.88
C ASP A 119 -8.02 3.76 -6.75
N ALA A 120 -9.22 4.31 -7.00
CA ALA A 120 -10.32 3.60 -7.64
C ALA A 120 -9.96 3.00 -9.02
N ALA A 121 -9.02 3.58 -9.75
CA ALA A 121 -8.52 3.08 -11.03
C ALA A 121 -7.36 2.06 -10.87
N GLY A 122 -6.77 1.96 -9.68
CA GLY A 122 -5.60 1.13 -9.42
C GLY A 122 -4.30 1.66 -10.04
N ASP A 123 -4.27 2.93 -10.43
CA ASP A 123 -3.11 3.50 -11.13
C ASP A 123 -1.97 3.82 -10.17
N ILE A 124 -2.30 4.20 -8.92
CA ILE A 124 -1.28 4.41 -7.88
C ILE A 124 -0.63 3.07 -7.56
N ALA A 125 -1.42 2.01 -7.31
CA ALA A 125 -0.89 0.68 -7.04
C ALA A 125 0.01 0.17 -8.18
N LYS A 126 -0.42 0.33 -9.43
CA LYS A 126 0.37 -0.04 -10.62
C LYS A 126 1.67 0.76 -10.71
N SER A 127 1.67 2.05 -10.36
CA SER A 127 2.90 2.86 -10.38
C SER A 127 3.95 2.39 -9.36
N TYR A 128 3.52 1.68 -8.30
CA TYR A 128 4.40 1.02 -7.33
C TYR A 128 4.74 -0.43 -7.72
N ASP A 129 4.49 -0.80 -8.98
CA ASP A 129 4.68 -2.15 -9.52
C ASP A 129 3.90 -3.24 -8.76
N LEU A 130 2.77 -2.87 -8.14
CA LEU A 130 1.90 -3.82 -7.47
C LEU A 130 0.92 -4.48 -8.43
N ALA A 131 0.70 -5.77 -8.22
CA ALA A 131 -0.36 -6.48 -8.91
C ALA A 131 -1.74 -5.96 -8.46
N VAL A 132 -2.59 -5.66 -9.45
CA VAL A 132 -4.01 -5.37 -9.25
C VAL A 132 -4.80 -6.53 -9.86
N LYS A 133 -5.45 -7.31 -9.02
CA LYS A 133 -6.28 -8.46 -9.44
C LYS A 133 -7.71 -8.02 -9.60
N ALA A 134 -8.40 -8.56 -10.60
CA ALA A 134 -9.84 -8.35 -10.75
C ALA A 134 -10.60 -8.87 -9.51
N GLY A 135 -11.64 -8.16 -9.09
CA GLY A 135 -12.56 -8.64 -8.06
C GLY A 135 -13.35 -9.84 -8.55
N ALA A 136 -13.64 -10.77 -7.65
CA ALA A 136 -14.54 -11.87 -7.98
C ALA A 136 -16.00 -11.34 -8.01
N PRO A 137 -16.80 -11.72 -9.02
CA PRO A 137 -18.22 -11.35 -9.07
C PRO A 137 -18.94 -11.78 -7.78
N GLY A 138 -19.70 -10.86 -7.18
CA GLY A 138 -20.46 -11.11 -5.95
C GLY A 138 -19.59 -11.22 -4.68
N ALA A 139 -18.30 -10.84 -4.74
CA ALA A 139 -17.47 -10.76 -3.56
C ALA A 139 -18.07 -9.79 -2.55
N LYS A 140 -18.14 -10.19 -1.28
CA LYS A 140 -18.72 -9.39 -0.20
C LYS A 140 -17.71 -9.12 0.91
N ASP A 141 -17.85 -7.99 1.56
CA ASP A 141 -17.10 -7.65 2.75
C ASP A 141 -17.67 -8.33 4.02
N THR A 142 -17.05 -8.10 5.16
CA THR A 142 -17.47 -8.67 6.46
C THR A 142 -18.84 -8.16 6.92
N ARG A 143 -19.38 -7.10 6.33
CA ARG A 143 -20.70 -6.53 6.59
C ARG A 143 -21.75 -7.06 5.62
N GLY A 144 -21.34 -7.88 4.63
CA GLY A 144 -22.20 -8.42 3.58
C GLY A 144 -22.40 -7.46 2.39
N ALA A 145 -21.74 -6.30 2.37
CA ALA A 145 -21.78 -5.37 1.24
C ALA A 145 -20.89 -5.86 0.09
N GLU A 146 -21.37 -5.70 -1.15
CA GLU A 146 -20.64 -6.12 -2.34
C GLU A 146 -19.39 -5.27 -2.57
N ILE A 147 -18.29 -5.93 -3.00
CA ILE A 147 -17.03 -5.28 -3.37
C ILE A 147 -16.99 -5.21 -4.88
N GLY A 148 -17.30 -4.05 -5.45
CA GLY A 148 -17.44 -3.83 -6.89
C GLY A 148 -16.12 -3.45 -7.60
N HIS A 149 -14.95 -3.72 -7.02
CA HIS A 149 -13.65 -3.33 -7.58
C HIS A 149 -12.60 -4.43 -7.44
N GLY A 150 -11.46 -4.25 -8.09
CA GLY A 150 -10.30 -5.13 -7.98
C GLY A 150 -9.53 -4.95 -6.67
N PHE A 151 -8.49 -5.76 -6.49
CA PHE A 151 -7.72 -5.81 -5.26
C PHE A 151 -6.24 -5.52 -5.54
N ALA A 152 -5.70 -4.50 -4.91
CA ALA A 152 -4.26 -4.28 -4.89
C ALA A 152 -3.57 -5.31 -4.00
N GLU A 153 -2.37 -5.72 -4.38
CA GLU A 153 -1.51 -6.58 -3.56
C GLU A 153 -1.16 -5.88 -2.23
N ARG A 154 -1.29 -6.62 -1.12
CA ARG A 154 -0.93 -6.12 0.21
C ARG A 154 0.56 -5.90 0.32
N THR A 155 0.99 -4.65 0.23
CA THR A 155 2.38 -4.25 0.35
C THR A 155 2.50 -2.90 1.04
N THR A 156 3.44 -2.78 1.97
CA THR A 156 3.73 -1.54 2.67
C THR A 156 5.10 -1.02 2.26
N PHE A 157 5.15 0.25 1.92
CA PHE A 157 6.37 0.98 1.59
C PHE A 157 6.67 2.01 2.68
N ILE A 158 7.92 2.09 3.09
CA ILE A 158 8.41 3.19 3.92
C ILE A 158 9.12 4.16 2.97
N VAL A 159 8.56 5.35 2.81
CA VAL A 159 9.11 6.38 1.92
C VAL A 159 9.79 7.46 2.75
N THR A 160 11.05 7.76 2.45
CA THR A 160 11.85 8.79 3.12
C THR A 160 11.61 10.19 2.53
N PRO A 161 11.92 11.28 3.26
CA PRO A 161 11.69 12.66 2.78
C PRO A 161 12.35 13.01 1.44
N ASP A 162 13.39 12.30 1.04
CA ASP A 162 14.03 12.44 -0.29
C ASP A 162 13.30 11.68 -1.41
N GLY A 163 12.13 11.11 -1.10
CA GLY A 163 11.28 10.40 -2.07
C GLY A 163 11.78 9.00 -2.43
N LYS A 164 12.61 8.37 -1.61
CA LYS A 164 13.10 7.01 -1.84
C LYS A 164 12.41 6.01 -0.94
N ILE A 165 12.28 4.78 -1.44
CA ILE A 165 11.79 3.64 -0.67
C ILE A 165 12.91 3.15 0.25
N ALA A 166 12.68 3.21 1.56
CA ALA A 166 13.60 2.69 2.56
C ALA A 166 13.34 1.22 2.89
N ALA A 167 12.08 0.76 2.75
CA ALA A 167 11.70 -0.63 2.96
C ALA A 167 10.45 -0.97 2.15
N THR A 168 10.36 -2.22 1.70
CA THR A 168 9.18 -2.81 1.06
C THR A 168 8.81 -4.07 1.83
N ILE A 169 7.56 -4.16 2.29
CA ILE A 169 7.08 -5.23 3.17
C ILE A 169 5.83 -5.84 2.55
N GLY A 170 5.97 -7.01 1.99
CA GLY A 170 4.91 -7.81 1.38
C GLY A 170 5.01 -9.28 1.77
N GLY A 171 4.03 -10.11 1.40
CA GLY A 171 4.07 -11.57 1.60
C GLY A 171 4.00 -12.05 3.05
N VAL A 172 3.61 -11.20 3.99
CA VAL A 172 3.50 -11.50 5.42
C VAL A 172 2.07 -11.29 5.95
N SER A 173 1.78 -11.75 7.16
CA SER A 173 0.47 -11.52 7.79
C SER A 173 0.20 -10.02 8.01
N PRO A 174 -1.09 -9.60 8.11
CA PRO A 174 -1.44 -8.20 8.34
C PRO A 174 -0.75 -7.59 9.57
N THR A 175 -0.74 -8.30 10.69
CA THR A 175 -0.09 -7.85 11.94
C THR A 175 1.42 -7.75 11.78
N GLU A 176 2.07 -8.76 11.20
CA GLU A 176 3.51 -8.76 10.96
C GLU A 176 3.93 -7.63 10.01
N ASN A 177 3.09 -7.32 9.00
CA ASN A 177 3.33 -6.21 8.09
C ASN A 177 3.46 -4.88 8.85
N VAL A 178 2.55 -4.61 9.79
CA VAL A 178 2.58 -3.39 10.61
C VAL A 178 3.77 -3.38 11.57
N GLN A 179 4.10 -4.52 12.19
CA GLN A 179 5.26 -4.63 13.09
C GLN A 179 6.57 -4.33 12.36
N LYS A 180 6.78 -4.95 11.19
CA LYS A 180 7.96 -4.68 10.35
C LYS A 180 8.01 -3.22 9.86
N ALA A 181 6.86 -2.62 9.55
CA ALA A 181 6.80 -1.21 9.18
C ALA A 181 7.23 -0.31 10.35
N LEU A 182 6.77 -0.59 11.57
CA LEU A 182 7.17 0.16 12.76
C LEU A 182 8.67 0.03 13.04
N GLU A 183 9.21 -1.18 12.99
CA GLU A 183 10.65 -1.44 13.15
C GLU A 183 11.48 -0.66 12.12
N ALA A 184 11.08 -0.67 10.85
CA ALA A 184 11.77 0.06 9.79
C ALA A 184 11.79 1.57 10.05
N VAL A 185 10.67 2.15 10.48
CA VAL A 185 10.56 3.58 10.81
C VAL A 185 11.42 3.93 12.03
N GLN A 186 11.40 3.10 13.07
CA GLN A 186 12.22 3.31 14.29
C GLN A 186 13.72 3.26 13.97
N GLN A 187 14.16 2.33 13.09
CA GLN A 187 15.54 2.26 12.63
C GLN A 187 15.96 3.52 11.85
N LEU A 188 15.07 4.08 11.01
CA LEU A 188 15.33 5.34 10.31
C LEU A 188 15.50 6.51 11.30
N SER A 189 14.63 6.57 12.32
CA SER A 189 14.69 7.61 13.36
C SER A 189 16.00 7.54 14.16
N SER A 190 16.41 6.35 14.58
CA SER A 190 17.65 6.13 15.33
C SER A 190 18.90 6.51 14.52
N LYS A 191 18.95 6.14 13.23
CA LYS A 191 20.05 6.52 12.32
C LYS A 191 20.13 8.04 12.14
N LYS A 192 18.98 8.72 12.04
CA LYS A 192 18.93 10.19 11.92
C LYS A 192 19.43 10.90 13.19
N GLN A 193 19.16 10.34 14.36
CA GLN A 193 19.67 10.87 15.64
C GLN A 193 21.18 10.68 15.76
N ALA A 194 21.69 9.47 15.46
CA ALA A 194 23.11 9.18 15.48
C ALA A 194 23.95 10.01 14.49
N ALA A 195 23.37 10.44 13.37
CA ALA A 195 24.04 11.30 12.39
C ALA A 195 24.07 12.79 12.79
N LYS A 196 23.36 13.19 13.86
CA LYS A 196 23.30 14.57 14.36
C LYS A 196 24.14 14.78 15.64
N SER A 197 24.54 13.70 16.30
CA SER A 197 25.44 13.68 17.46
C SER A 197 26.89 13.61 17.02
#